data_978d1a2dd68164c0688ef426f9f370b5
#
_entry.id   978d1a2dd68164c0688ef426f9f370b5
#
_cell.length_a   1.000
_cell.length_b   1.000
_cell.length_c   1.000
_cell.angle_alpha   90.00
_cell.angle_beta   90.00
_cell.angle_gamma   90.00
#
_symmetry.space_group_name_H-M   'P 1'
#
loop_
_entity.id
_entity.type
_entity.pdbx_description
1 polymer ?
#
loop_
_entity_poly.entity_id
_entity_poly.type
_entity_poly.pdbx_seq_one_letter_code
_entity_poly.pdbx_strand_id
1 'polypeptide(L)'
;MKKIFLASAFALLVLASCNKDKEILNSLNDYNLGQQNKGYNFGDKLQLPQDVLDYAEAITISFGDKESSNLTIDPNFFTLGENDVTFNIKTKGGEVLQQDATINVFAKAVPKKIAYEVIDQYPHDPKNFVQGFLLEGNTIYESEGQYGSSRIIKYPLG
;
A
#
# COMPACT_ATOMS: atom_id res chain seq x y z
N MET A 1 -54.67 -5.34 14.76
CA MET A 1 -53.87 -6.31 13.95
C MET A 1 -53.10 -5.67 12.80
N LYS A 2 -53.48 -4.53 12.21
CA LYS A 2 -52.72 -3.87 11.12
C LYS A 2 -51.36 -3.24 11.52
N LYS A 3 -51.16 -2.86 12.81
CA LYS A 3 -49.91 -2.21 13.27
C LYS A 3 -48.76 -3.19 13.48
N ILE A 4 -48.99 -4.46 13.71
CA ILE A 4 -47.97 -5.49 13.93
C ILE A 4 -47.32 -5.89 12.59
N PHE A 5 -48.09 -5.89 11.50
CA PHE A 5 -47.57 -6.21 10.16
C PHE A 5 -46.59 -5.15 9.61
N LEU A 6 -46.81 -3.85 9.96
CA LEU A 6 -45.91 -2.79 9.52
C LEU A 6 -44.54 -2.84 10.23
N ALA A 7 -44.52 -3.19 11.51
CA ALA A 7 -43.28 -3.29 12.29
C ALA A 7 -42.42 -4.48 11.85
N SER A 8 -43.05 -5.61 11.49
CA SER A 8 -42.29 -6.78 11.00
C SER A 8 -41.72 -6.59 9.59
N ALA A 9 -42.40 -5.85 8.71
CA ALA A 9 -41.90 -5.51 7.38
C ALA A 9 -40.70 -4.54 7.45
N PHE A 10 -40.73 -3.59 8.39
CA PHE A 10 -39.61 -2.66 8.60
C PHE A 10 -38.39 -3.36 9.19
N ALA A 11 -38.57 -4.29 10.14
CA ALA A 11 -37.47 -5.08 10.70
C ALA A 11 -36.79 -6.00 9.66
N LEU A 12 -37.57 -6.56 8.72
CA LEU A 12 -37.03 -7.38 7.62
C LEU A 12 -36.19 -6.56 6.62
N LEU A 13 -36.58 -5.31 6.37
CA LEU A 13 -35.80 -4.41 5.49
C LEU A 13 -34.46 -4.03 6.08
N VAL A 14 -34.38 -3.81 7.39
CA VAL A 14 -33.09 -3.48 8.09
C VAL A 14 -32.13 -4.68 8.09
N LEU A 15 -32.65 -5.89 8.28
CA LEU A 15 -31.82 -7.11 8.24
C LEU A 15 -31.31 -7.42 6.82
N ALA A 16 -32.03 -7.09 5.78
CA ALA A 16 -31.62 -7.28 4.40
C ALA A 16 -30.50 -6.29 4.00
N SER A 17 -30.55 -5.03 4.51
CA SER A 17 -29.49 -4.03 4.28
C SER A 17 -28.15 -4.49 4.88
N CYS A 18 -28.14 -4.92 6.15
CA CYS A 18 -26.91 -5.38 6.81
C CYS A 18 -26.23 -6.58 6.11
N ASN A 19 -27.00 -7.46 5.46
CA ASN A 19 -26.41 -8.56 4.69
C ASN A 19 -25.75 -8.06 3.40
N LYS A 20 -26.39 -7.13 2.71
CA LYS A 20 -25.86 -6.58 1.45
C LYS A 20 -24.58 -5.78 1.67
N ASP A 21 -24.51 -4.98 2.72
CA ASP A 21 -23.32 -4.21 3.10
C ASP A 21 -22.12 -5.12 3.31
N LYS A 22 -22.30 -6.26 4.01
CA LYS A 22 -21.26 -7.27 4.20
C LYS A 22 -20.81 -7.91 2.89
N GLU A 23 -21.72 -8.21 1.98
CA GLU A 23 -21.37 -8.74 0.66
C GLU A 23 -20.51 -7.75 -0.12
N ILE A 24 -20.85 -6.47 -0.10
CA ILE A 24 -20.08 -5.41 -0.78
C ILE A 24 -18.70 -5.24 -0.18
N LEU A 25 -18.57 -5.22 1.15
CA LEU A 25 -17.28 -5.16 1.82
C LEU A 25 -16.42 -6.39 1.53
N ASN A 26 -17.01 -7.59 1.49
CA ASN A 26 -16.31 -8.81 1.12
C ASN A 26 -15.83 -8.76 -0.34
N SER A 27 -16.66 -8.31 -1.27
CA SER A 27 -16.31 -8.16 -2.68
C SER A 27 -15.12 -7.21 -2.86
N LEU A 28 -15.10 -6.09 -2.14
CA LEU A 28 -13.99 -5.14 -2.16
C LEU A 28 -12.73 -5.71 -1.50
N ASN A 29 -12.87 -6.44 -0.40
CA ASN A 29 -11.75 -7.11 0.25
C ASN A 29 -11.13 -8.19 -0.65
N ASP A 30 -11.93 -9.02 -1.30
CA ASP A 30 -11.46 -10.05 -2.23
C ASP A 30 -10.76 -9.43 -3.44
N TYR A 31 -11.27 -8.30 -3.95
CA TYR A 31 -10.60 -7.51 -4.98
C TYR A 31 -9.24 -7.02 -4.51
N ASN A 32 -9.17 -6.41 -3.32
CA ASN A 32 -7.94 -5.90 -2.73
C ASN A 32 -6.89 -7.01 -2.56
N LEU A 33 -7.27 -8.16 -1.99
CA LEU A 33 -6.39 -9.33 -1.86
C LEU A 33 -5.90 -9.83 -3.22
N GLY A 34 -6.74 -9.82 -4.25
CA GLY A 34 -6.37 -10.20 -5.61
C GLY A 34 -5.41 -9.23 -6.28
N GLN A 35 -5.35 -7.96 -5.87
CA GLN A 35 -4.49 -6.91 -6.44
C GLN A 35 -3.17 -6.73 -5.70
N GLN A 36 -3.01 -7.26 -4.48
CA GLN A 36 -1.79 -7.08 -3.66
C GLN A 36 -0.48 -7.43 -4.40
N ASN A 37 -0.52 -8.37 -5.36
CA ASN A 37 0.65 -8.79 -6.13
C ASN A 37 0.76 -8.16 -7.52
N LYS A 38 -0.21 -7.37 -7.97
CA LYS A 38 -0.25 -6.83 -9.33
C LYS A 38 0.32 -5.43 -9.46
N GLY A 39 0.15 -4.60 -8.45
CA GLY A 39 0.56 -3.20 -8.45
C GLY A 39 -0.02 -2.37 -9.61
N TYR A 40 0.11 -1.08 -9.46
CA TYR A 40 -0.36 -0.09 -10.43
C TYR A 40 0.78 0.84 -10.83
N ASN A 41 0.62 1.54 -11.96
CA ASN A 41 1.48 2.64 -12.36
C ASN A 41 0.70 3.97 -12.27
N PHE A 42 1.40 5.08 -12.18
CA PHE A 42 0.75 6.38 -12.30
C PHE A 42 0.00 6.51 -13.64
N GLY A 43 -1.24 6.94 -13.56
CA GLY A 43 -2.18 7.03 -14.68
C GLY A 43 -3.09 5.81 -14.85
N ASP A 44 -2.82 4.70 -14.17
CA ASP A 44 -3.74 3.55 -14.19
C ASP A 44 -5.02 3.87 -13.40
N LYS A 45 -6.11 3.23 -13.79
CA LYS A 45 -7.39 3.37 -13.13
C LYS A 45 -7.69 2.15 -12.28
N LEU A 46 -8.08 2.38 -11.02
CA LEU A 46 -8.59 1.33 -10.15
C LEU A 46 -9.88 0.75 -10.74
N GLN A 47 -9.89 -0.55 -10.97
CA GLN A 47 -11.03 -1.27 -11.52
C GLN A 47 -11.77 -1.98 -10.38
N LEU A 48 -12.61 -1.25 -9.67
CA LEU A 48 -13.40 -1.81 -8.58
C LEU A 48 -14.42 -2.83 -9.10
N PRO A 49 -14.84 -3.80 -8.27
CA PRO A 49 -15.90 -4.76 -8.61
C PRO A 49 -17.21 -4.06 -9.03
N GLN A 50 -17.89 -4.62 -10.00
CA GLN A 50 -19.10 -4.00 -10.57
C GLN A 50 -20.23 -3.90 -9.54
N ASP A 51 -20.39 -4.89 -8.67
CA ASP A 51 -21.37 -4.88 -7.59
C ASP A 51 -21.13 -3.74 -6.59
N VAL A 52 -19.85 -3.40 -6.29
CA VAL A 52 -19.48 -2.23 -5.48
C VAL A 52 -19.90 -0.95 -6.19
N LEU A 53 -19.58 -0.83 -7.49
CA LEU A 53 -19.94 0.34 -8.30
C LEU A 53 -21.45 0.52 -8.40
N ASP A 54 -22.20 -0.56 -8.56
CA ASP A 54 -23.66 -0.54 -8.68
C ASP A 54 -24.35 -0.19 -7.36
N TYR A 55 -23.74 -0.55 -6.24
CA TYR A 55 -24.27 -0.30 -4.89
C TYR A 55 -23.97 1.13 -4.39
N ALA A 56 -22.85 1.69 -4.80
CA ALA A 56 -22.42 3.00 -4.37
C ALA A 56 -23.23 4.15 -5.02
N GLU A 57 -23.53 5.19 -4.24
CA GLU A 57 -23.87 6.53 -4.73
C GLU A 57 -22.59 7.30 -5.06
N ALA A 58 -21.58 7.19 -4.19
CA ALA A 58 -20.27 7.81 -4.36
C ALA A 58 -19.18 6.93 -3.72
N ILE A 59 -17.97 7.00 -4.26
CA ILE A 59 -16.79 6.33 -3.70
C ILE A 59 -15.70 7.38 -3.58
N THR A 60 -15.07 7.48 -2.40
CA THR A 60 -13.86 8.27 -2.17
C THR A 60 -12.78 7.39 -1.57
N ILE A 61 -11.53 7.82 -1.73
CA ILE A 61 -10.33 7.18 -1.17
C ILE A 61 -9.67 8.18 -0.24
N SER A 62 -9.43 7.76 0.99
CA SER A 62 -8.62 8.51 1.96
C SER A 62 -7.20 7.95 2.02
N PHE A 63 -6.19 8.84 2.00
CA PHE A 63 -4.78 8.52 2.16
C PHE A 63 -4.10 9.58 3.02
N GLY A 64 -3.78 9.26 4.26
CA GLY A 64 -3.39 10.24 5.27
C GLY A 64 -4.48 11.31 5.45
N ASP A 65 -4.09 12.57 5.34
CA ASP A 65 -5.02 13.72 5.47
C ASP A 65 -5.71 14.11 4.14
N LYS A 66 -5.49 13.33 3.07
CA LYS A 66 -6.04 13.61 1.75
C LYS A 66 -7.25 12.72 1.47
N GLU A 67 -8.19 13.25 0.70
CA GLU A 67 -9.33 12.51 0.18
C GLU A 67 -9.51 12.80 -1.32
N SER A 68 -9.91 11.81 -2.10
CA SER A 68 -10.13 11.91 -3.54
C SER A 68 -11.29 11.02 -3.99
N SER A 69 -12.15 11.54 -4.86
CA SER A 69 -13.12 10.75 -5.63
C SER A 69 -12.56 10.24 -6.96
N ASN A 70 -11.33 10.62 -7.30
CA ASN A 70 -10.67 10.15 -8.50
C ASN A 70 -10.08 8.74 -8.26
N LEU A 71 -10.57 7.77 -8.99
CA LEU A 71 -10.08 6.38 -8.96
C LEU A 71 -8.84 6.15 -9.86
N THR A 72 -8.20 7.21 -10.34
CA THR A 72 -6.94 7.12 -11.08
C THR A 72 -5.76 7.26 -10.12
N ILE A 73 -4.70 6.49 -10.35
CA ILE A 73 -3.45 6.57 -9.59
C ILE A 73 -2.73 7.86 -9.95
N ASP A 74 -3.04 8.93 -9.22
CA ASP A 74 -2.51 10.28 -9.43
C ASP A 74 -1.24 10.49 -8.57
N PRO A 75 -0.10 10.94 -9.15
CA PRO A 75 1.13 11.21 -8.40
C PRO A 75 1.02 12.34 -7.35
N ASN A 76 -0.02 13.18 -7.42
CA ASN A 76 -0.29 14.19 -6.39
C ASN A 76 -1.02 13.59 -5.16
N PHE A 77 -1.61 12.41 -5.33
CA PHE A 77 -2.34 11.72 -4.28
C PHE A 77 -1.57 10.49 -3.77
N PHE A 78 -1.10 9.62 -4.65
CA PHE A 78 -0.35 8.41 -4.31
C PHE A 78 1.17 8.62 -4.40
N THR A 79 1.91 7.79 -3.67
CA THR A 79 3.38 7.72 -3.73
C THR A 79 3.83 6.40 -4.35
N LEU A 80 5.09 6.32 -4.83
CA LEU A 80 5.67 5.03 -5.20
C LEU A 80 5.80 4.13 -3.97
N GLY A 81 5.55 2.83 -4.15
CA GLY A 81 5.54 1.83 -3.09
C GLY A 81 4.14 1.58 -2.55
N GLU A 82 4.06 1.18 -1.29
CA GLU A 82 2.83 0.85 -0.59
C GLU A 82 2.09 2.12 -0.14
N ASN A 83 0.79 2.18 -0.41
CA ASN A 83 -0.10 3.23 0.00
C ASN A 83 -1.27 2.59 0.75
N ASP A 84 -1.31 2.74 2.07
CA ASP A 84 -2.42 2.29 2.89
C ASP A 84 -3.55 3.31 2.81
N VAL A 85 -4.66 2.90 2.26
CA VAL A 85 -5.81 3.75 1.96
C VAL A 85 -7.07 3.19 2.59
N THR A 86 -8.07 4.05 2.78
CA THR A 86 -9.44 3.64 3.14
C THR A 86 -10.39 4.01 2.02
N PHE A 87 -11.10 3.03 1.46
CA PHE A 87 -12.23 3.27 0.59
C PHE A 87 -13.45 3.63 1.43
N ASN A 88 -14.05 4.79 1.14
CA ASN A 88 -15.31 5.24 1.72
C ASN A 88 -16.40 5.10 0.65
N ILE A 89 -17.34 4.21 0.87
CA ILE A 89 -18.42 3.90 -0.06
C ILE A 89 -19.73 4.47 0.51
N LYS A 90 -20.19 5.58 -0.05
CA LYS A 90 -21.53 6.09 0.26
C LYS A 90 -22.54 5.27 -0.50
N THR A 91 -23.41 4.57 0.22
CA THR A 91 -24.47 3.74 -0.38
C THR A 91 -25.64 4.59 -0.86
N LYS A 92 -26.44 4.07 -1.80
CA LYS A 92 -27.71 4.70 -2.23
C LYS A 92 -28.72 4.84 -1.10
N GLY A 93 -28.53 4.09 0.00
CA GLY A 93 -29.31 4.21 1.24
C GLY A 93 -28.84 5.32 2.17
N GLY A 94 -27.71 5.99 1.85
CA GLY A 94 -27.13 7.08 2.61
C GLY A 94 -26.14 6.65 3.70
N GLU A 95 -25.90 5.35 3.87
CA GLU A 95 -24.87 4.82 4.78
C GLU A 95 -23.48 4.96 4.18
N VAL A 96 -22.44 5.03 5.02
CA VAL A 96 -21.03 5.05 4.59
C VAL A 96 -20.36 3.78 5.08
N LEU A 97 -19.93 2.95 4.14
CA LEU A 97 -19.12 1.76 4.41
C LEU A 97 -17.65 2.11 4.23
N GLN A 98 -16.79 1.55 5.07
CA GLN A 98 -15.35 1.76 5.00
C GLN A 98 -14.61 0.44 4.86
N GLN A 99 -13.60 0.42 3.98
CA GLN A 99 -12.71 -0.72 3.78
C GLN A 99 -11.28 -0.25 3.59
N ASP A 100 -10.40 -0.73 4.47
CA ASP A 100 -8.97 -0.48 4.34
C ASP A 100 -8.36 -1.37 3.26
N ALA A 101 -7.36 -0.83 2.56
CA ALA A 101 -6.69 -1.48 1.47
C ALA A 101 -5.25 -0.98 1.33
N THR A 102 -4.36 -1.82 0.80
CA THR A 102 -3.00 -1.42 0.41
C THR A 102 -2.89 -1.40 -1.11
N ILE A 103 -2.55 -0.25 -1.67
CA ILE A 103 -2.33 -0.05 -3.11
C ILE A 103 -0.84 0.08 -3.38
N ASN A 104 -0.27 -0.87 -4.13
CA ASN A 104 1.12 -0.86 -4.54
C ASN A 104 1.29 -0.09 -5.85
N VAL A 105 2.09 0.98 -5.83
CA VAL A 105 2.38 1.80 -7.02
C VAL A 105 3.82 1.61 -7.44
N PHE A 106 4.03 1.18 -8.68
CA PHE A 106 5.35 0.93 -9.27
C PHE A 106 5.76 2.02 -10.26
N ALA A 107 7.06 2.25 -10.38
CA ALA A 107 7.58 3.10 -11.42
C ALA A 107 7.37 2.46 -12.80
N LYS A 108 6.81 3.21 -13.76
CA LYS A 108 6.66 2.75 -15.14
C LYS A 108 8.01 2.70 -15.89
N ALA A 109 8.95 3.54 -15.46
CA ALA A 109 10.27 3.58 -16.06
C ALA A 109 11.14 2.42 -15.58
N VAL A 110 11.70 1.67 -16.51
CA VAL A 110 12.69 0.64 -16.19
C VAL A 110 14.00 1.33 -15.79
N PRO A 111 14.62 0.98 -14.64
CA PRO A 111 15.88 1.55 -14.23
C PRO A 111 16.96 1.31 -15.29
N LYS A 112 17.71 2.34 -15.62
CA LYS A 112 18.86 2.23 -16.54
C LYS A 112 20.00 1.53 -15.80
N LYS A 113 20.49 0.42 -16.35
CA LYS A 113 21.72 -0.21 -15.85
C LYS A 113 22.91 0.72 -16.08
N ILE A 114 23.64 1.00 -15.01
CA ILE A 114 24.91 1.73 -15.08
C ILE A 114 25.99 0.67 -15.29
N ALA A 115 26.79 0.83 -16.34
CA ALA A 115 27.97 0.01 -16.53
C ALA A 115 29.04 0.42 -15.50
N TYR A 116 29.71 -0.54 -14.94
CA TYR A 116 30.84 -0.32 -14.03
C TYR A 116 32.00 -1.25 -14.39
N GLU A 117 33.20 -0.85 -14.02
CA GLU A 117 34.40 -1.64 -14.13
C GLU A 117 34.99 -1.77 -12.73
N VAL A 118 35.46 -2.97 -12.38
CA VAL A 118 36.19 -3.22 -11.13
C VAL A 118 37.65 -2.83 -11.39
N ILE A 119 38.09 -1.72 -10.80
CA ILE A 119 39.45 -1.19 -10.99
C ILE A 119 40.42 -1.85 -10.03
N ASP A 120 40.00 -2.22 -8.83
CA ASP A 120 40.84 -2.86 -7.85
C ASP A 120 40.03 -3.64 -6.82
N GLN A 121 40.71 -4.54 -6.08
CA GLN A 121 40.14 -5.33 -5.00
C GLN A 121 41.14 -5.41 -3.83
N TYR A 122 40.62 -5.17 -2.64
CA TYR A 122 41.40 -5.19 -1.41
C TYR A 122 40.89 -6.29 -0.47
N PRO A 123 41.81 -6.93 0.30
CA PRO A 123 41.39 -7.93 1.27
C PRO A 123 40.57 -7.30 2.39
N HIS A 124 39.53 -8.01 2.82
CA HIS A 124 38.67 -7.65 3.94
C HIS A 124 38.51 -8.83 4.87
N ASP A 125 38.44 -8.60 6.19
CA ASP A 125 38.18 -9.69 7.14
C ASP A 125 36.73 -10.19 7.02
N PRO A 126 36.54 -11.45 6.59
CA PRO A 126 35.17 -12.00 6.41
C PRO A 126 34.39 -12.18 7.71
N LYS A 127 35.02 -11.99 8.87
CA LYS A 127 34.35 -12.01 10.17
C LYS A 127 33.64 -10.70 10.51
N ASN A 128 33.97 -9.63 9.79
CA ASN A 128 33.36 -8.32 9.99
C ASN A 128 31.98 -8.28 9.36
N PHE A 129 30.95 -7.98 10.16
CA PHE A 129 29.59 -7.76 9.68
C PHE A 129 29.42 -6.28 9.35
N VAL A 130 29.77 -5.90 8.12
CA VAL A 130 29.75 -4.52 7.66
C VAL A 130 28.32 -3.99 7.54
N GLN A 131 28.01 -2.89 8.24
CA GLN A 131 26.75 -2.14 8.11
C GLN A 131 26.96 -0.78 7.45
N GLY A 132 28.15 -0.22 7.50
CA GLY A 132 28.47 1.05 6.86
C GLY A 132 29.94 1.07 6.43
N PHE A 133 30.21 1.69 5.27
CA PHE A 133 31.53 1.76 4.68
C PHE A 133 31.74 3.13 4.05
N LEU A 134 32.81 3.83 4.46
CA LEU A 134 33.18 5.13 3.93
C LEU A 134 34.67 5.12 3.59
N LEU A 135 35.05 5.56 2.38
CA LEU A 135 36.41 5.83 1.98
C LEU A 135 36.65 7.34 1.95
N GLU A 136 37.62 7.82 2.74
CA GLU A 136 38.08 9.21 2.74
C GLU A 136 39.57 9.24 2.46
N GLY A 137 39.95 9.73 1.28
CA GLY A 137 41.33 9.63 0.79
C GLY A 137 41.77 8.17 0.69
N ASN A 138 42.80 7.79 1.48
CA ASN A 138 43.32 6.41 1.57
C ASN A 138 42.89 5.73 2.89
N THR A 139 41.84 6.20 3.53
CA THR A 139 41.41 5.69 4.82
C THR A 139 40.00 5.15 4.71
N ILE A 140 39.78 3.94 5.19
CA ILE A 140 38.47 3.32 5.33
C ILE A 140 37.97 3.51 6.75
N TYR A 141 36.70 3.90 6.86
CA TYR A 141 35.91 3.88 8.08
C TYR A 141 34.81 2.84 7.89
N GLU A 142 34.78 1.85 8.73
CA GLU A 142 33.85 0.74 8.66
C GLU A 142 33.08 0.65 9.97
N SER A 143 31.74 0.59 9.88
CA SER A 143 30.89 0.27 11.02
C SER A 143 30.47 -1.19 10.94
N GLU A 144 30.68 -1.92 12.01
CA GLU A 144 30.29 -3.31 12.17
C GLU A 144 29.11 -3.39 13.15
N GLY A 145 28.12 -4.22 12.80
CA GLY A 145 26.96 -4.42 13.63
C GLY A 145 26.79 -5.89 13.98
N GLN A 146 26.71 -6.18 15.28
CA GLN A 146 26.16 -7.40 15.86
C GLN A 146 26.02 -7.19 17.37
N TYR A 147 25.04 -7.83 18.01
CA TYR A 147 24.86 -7.71 19.45
C TYR A 147 26.15 -8.11 20.20
N GLY A 148 26.66 -7.19 21.04
CA GLY A 148 27.83 -7.39 21.86
C GLY A 148 29.18 -7.22 21.15
N SER A 149 29.20 -6.99 19.83
CA SER A 149 30.44 -6.81 19.04
C SER A 149 30.40 -5.63 18.08
N SER A 150 29.36 -4.79 18.12
CA SER A 150 29.27 -3.58 17.29
C SER A 150 30.43 -2.62 17.57
N ARG A 151 31.10 -2.15 16.53
CA ARG A 151 32.23 -1.23 16.62
C ARG A 151 32.39 -0.40 15.35
N ILE A 152 33.17 0.67 15.46
CA ILE A 152 33.66 1.44 14.31
C ILE A 152 35.18 1.24 14.25
N ILE A 153 35.66 0.81 13.10
CA ILE A 153 37.10 0.63 12.85
C ILE A 153 37.57 1.59 11.75
N LYS A 154 38.88 1.88 11.80
CA LYS A 154 39.56 2.75 10.84
C LYS A 154 40.86 2.09 10.42
N TYR A 155 41.08 1.98 9.12
CA TYR A 155 42.31 1.38 8.58
C TYR A 155 42.64 1.98 7.18
N PRO A 156 43.90 1.87 6.72
CA PRO A 156 44.27 2.32 5.39
C PRO A 156 43.69 1.39 4.31
N LEU A 157 43.43 1.93 3.13
CA LEU A 157 43.08 1.19 1.94
C LEU A 157 44.34 0.53 1.37
N GLY A 158 44.57 -0.76 1.61
CA GLY A 158 45.70 -1.54 1.12
C GLY A 158 47.00 -1.38 1.89
#